data_5fc2c6a6d2dbafd34cd9e05327cb44ed
#
_entry.id   5fc2c6a6d2dbafd34cd9e05327cb44ed
#
_cell.length_a   1.000
_cell.length_b   1.000
_cell.length_c   1.000
_cell.angle_alpha   90.00
_cell.angle_beta   90.00
_cell.angle_gamma   90.00
#
_symmetry.space_group_name_H-M   'P 1'
#
loop_
_entity.id
_entity.type
_entity.pdbx_description
1 polymer ?
#
loop_
_entity_poly.entity_id
_entity_poly.type
_entity_poly.pdbx_seq_one_letter_code
_entity_poly.pdbx_strand_id
1 'polypeptide(L)'
;MENRVTTYEKIGGETTVGRLADRFYELMDSVPQFAELRSMHPESLAGSREKLFMFLSGWLGGPDLFVEKFGHPQLRARHMPFSIGTQERDQWVACMVLAMEDVGLDEDIRKVLLNNFFKTADFMRNKEG
;
A
#
# COMPACT_ATOMS: atom_id res chain seq x y z
N MET A 1 -9.82 11.28 29.73
CA MET A 1 -9.19 11.50 28.43
C MET A 1 -9.08 10.18 27.66
N GLU A 2 -9.59 10.14 26.46
CA GLU A 2 -9.52 8.94 25.66
C GLU A 2 -8.13 8.72 25.12
N ASN A 3 -7.63 7.50 25.29
CA ASN A 3 -6.43 7.05 24.63
C ASN A 3 -6.85 6.23 23.42
N ARG A 4 -6.79 6.85 22.24
CA ARG A 4 -7.11 6.13 21.02
C ARG A 4 -5.84 5.49 20.47
N VAL A 5 -5.90 4.16 20.37
CA VAL A 5 -4.83 3.41 19.74
C VAL A 5 -5.11 3.41 18.23
N THR A 6 -4.17 3.92 17.45
CA THR A 6 -4.29 3.95 15.99
C THR A 6 -4.05 2.56 15.42
N THR A 7 -4.46 2.35 14.16
CA THR A 7 -4.14 1.09 13.47
C THR A 7 -2.62 0.90 13.41
N TYR A 8 -1.88 1.98 13.17
CA TYR A 8 -0.42 1.96 13.16
C TYR A 8 0.12 1.33 14.46
N GLU A 9 -0.36 1.79 15.60
CA GLU A 9 0.09 1.26 16.89
C GLU A 9 -0.37 -0.19 17.12
N LYS A 10 -1.62 -0.49 16.74
CA LYS A 10 -2.19 -1.84 16.90
C LYS A 10 -1.40 -2.92 16.17
N ILE A 11 -0.87 -2.60 15.00
CA ILE A 11 -0.15 -3.60 14.20
C ILE A 11 1.34 -3.68 14.54
N GLY A 12 1.85 -2.78 15.38
CA GLY A 12 3.26 -2.82 15.80
C GLY A 12 4.13 -1.68 15.32
N GLY A 13 3.52 -0.61 14.82
CA GLY A 13 4.23 0.62 14.47
C GLY A 13 5.18 0.49 13.31
N GLU A 14 6.26 1.26 13.36
CA GLU A 14 7.25 1.37 12.28
C GLU A 14 7.77 0.01 11.79
N THR A 15 8.09 -0.88 12.70
CA THR A 15 8.65 -2.20 12.37
C THR A 15 7.69 -3.00 11.47
N THR A 16 6.41 -3.05 11.85
CA THR A 16 5.42 -3.80 11.09
C THR A 16 5.11 -3.13 9.75
N VAL A 17 4.99 -1.80 9.74
CA VAL A 17 4.75 -1.06 8.49
C VAL A 17 5.90 -1.26 7.51
N GLY A 18 7.14 -1.26 8.01
CA GLY A 18 8.32 -1.53 7.19
C GLY A 18 8.29 -2.95 6.62
N ARG A 19 7.96 -3.95 7.44
CA ARG A 19 7.85 -5.33 7.00
C ARG A 19 6.74 -5.50 5.96
N LEU A 20 5.62 -4.80 6.14
CA LEU A 20 4.51 -4.84 5.19
C LEU A 20 4.94 -4.29 3.82
N ALA A 21 5.61 -3.14 3.81
CA ALA A 21 6.11 -2.54 2.57
C ALA A 21 7.14 -3.46 1.89
N ASP A 22 8.07 -4.03 2.65
CA ASP A 22 9.06 -4.96 2.13
C ASP A 22 8.39 -6.17 1.49
N ARG A 23 7.45 -6.79 2.20
CA ARG A 23 6.80 -8.01 1.72
C ARG A 23 5.93 -7.73 0.50
N PHE A 24 5.25 -6.60 0.47
CA PHE A 24 4.45 -6.19 -0.68
C PHE A 24 5.29 -6.18 -1.96
N TYR A 25 6.46 -5.56 -1.92
CA TYR A 25 7.31 -5.48 -3.12
C TYR A 25 8.05 -6.78 -3.41
N GLU A 26 8.37 -7.58 -2.40
CA GLU A 26 8.91 -8.92 -2.62
C GLU A 26 7.92 -9.79 -3.39
N LEU A 27 6.67 -9.76 -3.00
CA LEU A 27 5.62 -10.52 -3.67
C LEU A 27 5.39 -10.00 -5.10
N MET A 28 5.33 -8.69 -5.27
CA MET A 28 5.17 -8.09 -6.59
C MET A 28 6.28 -8.53 -7.55
N ASP A 29 7.51 -8.62 -7.05
CA ASP A 29 8.69 -8.94 -7.86
C ASP A 29 8.80 -10.44 -8.16
N SER A 30 8.19 -11.30 -7.35
CA SER A 30 8.41 -12.75 -7.44
C SER A 30 7.19 -13.56 -7.87
N VAL A 31 5.97 -13.09 -7.62
CA VAL A 31 4.75 -13.86 -7.92
C VAL A 31 4.30 -13.57 -9.34
N PRO A 32 4.22 -14.60 -10.21
CA PRO A 32 3.90 -14.38 -11.63
C PRO A 32 2.58 -13.66 -11.89
N GLN A 33 1.57 -13.86 -11.06
CA GLN A 33 0.27 -13.20 -11.25
C GLN A 33 0.36 -11.67 -11.12
N PHE A 34 1.45 -11.14 -10.56
CA PHE A 34 1.66 -9.69 -10.40
C PHE A 34 2.61 -9.11 -11.46
N ALA A 35 2.93 -9.88 -12.50
CA ALA A 35 3.89 -9.44 -13.51
C ALA A 35 3.50 -8.13 -14.20
N GLU A 36 2.23 -7.93 -14.50
CA GLU A 36 1.78 -6.69 -15.13
C GLU A 36 1.92 -5.50 -14.18
N LEU A 37 1.53 -5.68 -12.92
CA LEU A 37 1.71 -4.66 -11.90
C LEU A 37 3.20 -4.32 -11.75
N ARG A 38 4.05 -5.36 -11.71
CA ARG A 38 5.50 -5.18 -11.61
C ARG A 38 6.05 -4.35 -12.77
N SER A 39 5.54 -4.60 -13.98
CA SER A 39 6.02 -3.92 -15.18
C SER A 39 5.75 -2.42 -15.18
N MET A 40 4.83 -1.95 -14.35
CA MET A 40 4.52 -0.52 -14.20
C MET A 40 5.51 0.19 -13.29
N HIS A 41 6.45 -0.52 -12.69
CA HIS A 41 7.41 0.02 -11.74
C HIS A 41 8.81 0.07 -12.35
N PRO A 42 9.69 0.94 -11.83
CA PRO A 42 11.10 0.98 -12.26
C PRO A 42 11.80 -0.34 -11.98
N GLU A 43 12.94 -0.54 -12.63
CA GLU A 43 13.76 -1.73 -12.40
C GLU A 43 14.07 -1.93 -10.92
N SER A 44 14.51 -0.86 -10.24
CA SER A 44 14.70 -0.91 -8.78
C SER A 44 13.41 -0.51 -8.07
N LEU A 45 12.98 -1.34 -7.13
CA LEU A 45 11.79 -1.08 -6.32
C LEU A 45 12.10 -0.30 -5.04
N ALA A 46 13.36 0.04 -4.79
CA ALA A 46 13.77 0.70 -3.54
C ALA A 46 13.04 2.03 -3.32
N GLY A 47 12.93 2.86 -4.35
CA GLY A 47 12.23 4.13 -4.25
C GLY A 47 10.73 3.96 -4.01
N SER A 48 10.11 3.02 -4.72
CA SER A 48 8.68 2.72 -4.55
C SER A 48 8.40 2.19 -3.15
N ARG A 49 9.24 1.30 -2.65
CA ARG A 49 9.14 0.73 -1.31
C ARG A 49 9.20 1.85 -0.25
N GLU A 50 10.16 2.75 -0.39
CA GLU A 50 10.32 3.84 0.56
C GLU A 50 9.09 4.75 0.59
N LYS A 51 8.57 5.11 -0.58
CA LYS A 51 7.38 5.94 -0.69
C LYS A 51 6.14 5.26 -0.08
N LEU A 52 5.97 3.97 -0.34
CA LEU A 52 4.85 3.22 0.24
C LEU A 52 4.96 3.17 1.75
N PHE A 53 6.15 2.90 2.28
CA PHE A 53 6.39 2.90 3.72
C PHE A 53 5.98 4.24 4.34
N MET A 54 6.46 5.34 3.79
CA MET A 54 6.15 6.67 4.32
C MET A 54 4.67 6.99 4.23
N PHE A 55 4.03 6.63 3.11
CA PHE A 55 2.60 6.85 2.94
C PHE A 55 1.78 6.02 3.93
N LEU A 56 2.09 4.74 4.07
CA LEU A 56 1.36 3.85 4.98
C LEU A 56 1.49 4.31 6.44
N SER A 57 2.65 4.82 6.83
CA SER A 57 2.84 5.34 8.17
C SER A 57 1.76 6.36 8.54
N GLY A 58 1.59 7.40 7.75
CA GLY A 58 0.57 8.42 7.99
C GLY A 58 -0.85 7.90 7.78
N TRP A 59 -1.04 7.09 6.72
CA TRP A 59 -2.36 6.56 6.38
C TRP A 59 -2.94 5.68 7.48
N LEU A 60 -2.08 4.96 8.20
CA LEU A 60 -2.49 4.10 9.31
C LEU A 60 -2.58 4.83 10.64
N GLY A 61 -2.29 6.12 10.66
CA GLY A 61 -2.41 6.94 11.86
C GLY A 61 -1.10 7.16 12.62
N GLY A 62 0.02 6.80 12.04
CA GLY A 62 1.34 7.05 12.59
C GLY A 62 1.93 8.37 12.09
N PRO A 63 3.26 8.54 12.22
CA PRO A 63 3.92 9.76 11.74
C PRO A 63 3.68 9.98 10.25
N ASP A 64 3.38 11.22 9.89
CA ASP A 64 2.99 11.58 8.53
C ASP A 64 4.21 11.84 7.64
N LEU A 65 5.02 10.81 7.50
CA LEU A 65 6.35 10.88 6.87
C LEU A 65 6.29 11.32 5.41
N PHE A 66 5.28 10.86 4.66
CA PHE A 66 5.15 11.22 3.25
C PHE A 66 4.86 12.71 3.10
N VAL A 67 3.91 13.22 3.90
CA VAL A 67 3.52 14.64 3.84
C VAL A 67 4.69 15.53 4.26
N GLU A 68 5.44 15.12 5.28
CA GLU A 68 6.60 15.89 5.74
C GLU A 68 7.67 16.04 4.67
N LYS A 69 7.85 15.00 3.84
CA LYS A 69 8.90 15.00 2.81
C LYS A 69 8.43 15.52 1.46
N PHE A 70 7.22 15.16 1.05
CA PHE A 70 6.72 15.41 -0.31
C PHE A 70 5.49 16.32 -0.37
N GLY A 71 4.91 16.68 0.78
CA GLY A 71 3.67 17.42 0.84
C GLY A 71 2.46 16.51 0.65
N HIS A 72 1.31 17.08 0.33
CA HIS A 72 0.06 16.33 0.18
C HIS A 72 0.24 15.19 -0.84
N PRO A 73 -0.21 13.96 -0.52
CA PRO A 73 0.02 12.82 -1.41
C PRO A 73 -0.52 12.98 -2.83
N GLN A 74 -1.72 13.58 -3.00
CA GLN A 74 -2.31 13.74 -4.33
C GLN A 74 -2.26 12.44 -5.14
N LEU A 75 -2.72 11.36 -4.52
CA LEU A 75 -2.52 10.01 -5.05
C LEU A 75 -2.99 9.85 -6.50
N ARG A 76 -4.19 10.33 -6.81
CA ARG A 76 -4.71 10.17 -8.17
C ARG A 76 -3.86 10.92 -9.19
N ALA A 77 -3.46 12.15 -8.87
CA ALA A 77 -2.62 12.93 -9.77
C ALA A 77 -1.27 12.25 -10.03
N ARG A 78 -0.66 11.69 -8.98
CA ARG A 78 0.62 11.01 -9.09
C ARG A 78 0.52 9.71 -9.89
N HIS A 79 -0.66 9.10 -9.98
CA HIS A 79 -0.87 7.86 -10.71
C HIS A 79 -1.39 8.09 -12.14
N MET A 80 -1.73 9.31 -12.51
CA MET A 80 -2.24 9.60 -13.85
C MET A 80 -1.29 9.20 -15.00
N PRO A 81 0.05 9.26 -14.83
CA PRO A 81 0.95 8.80 -15.88
C PRO A 81 0.86 7.30 -16.18
N PHE A 82 0.25 6.52 -15.28
CA PHE A 82 0.14 5.08 -15.43
C PHE A 82 -1.27 4.72 -15.89
N SER A 83 -1.37 3.65 -16.70
CA SER A 83 -2.66 3.15 -17.18
C SER A 83 -3.22 2.17 -16.16
N ILE A 84 -4.18 2.61 -15.35
CA ILE A 84 -4.72 1.82 -14.23
C ILE A 84 -6.19 1.50 -14.48
N GLY A 85 -6.49 0.24 -14.74
CA GLY A 85 -7.83 -0.29 -14.85
C GLY A 85 -8.15 -1.25 -13.72
N THR A 86 -9.18 -2.07 -13.92
CA THR A 86 -9.60 -3.04 -12.91
C THR A 86 -8.54 -4.12 -12.68
N GLN A 87 -7.80 -4.53 -13.70
CA GLN A 87 -6.78 -5.55 -13.58
C GLN A 87 -5.64 -5.09 -12.67
N GLU A 88 -5.12 -3.89 -12.89
CA GLU A 88 -4.05 -3.32 -12.08
C GLU A 88 -4.52 -3.09 -10.64
N ARG A 89 -5.75 -2.58 -10.49
CA ARG A 89 -6.36 -2.42 -9.16
C ARG A 89 -6.42 -3.75 -8.42
N ASP A 90 -6.94 -4.78 -9.09
CA ASP A 90 -7.14 -6.09 -8.45
C ASP A 90 -5.80 -6.74 -8.11
N GLN A 91 -4.79 -6.63 -8.97
CA GLN A 91 -3.46 -7.17 -8.69
C GLN A 91 -2.82 -6.46 -7.49
N TRP A 92 -2.95 -5.12 -7.42
CA TRP A 92 -2.41 -4.36 -6.30
C TRP A 92 -3.06 -4.78 -4.99
N VAL A 93 -4.38 -4.89 -4.97
CA VAL A 93 -5.11 -5.29 -3.76
C VAL A 93 -4.76 -6.72 -3.36
N ALA A 94 -4.70 -7.65 -4.32
CA ALA A 94 -4.34 -9.04 -4.05
C ALA A 94 -2.92 -9.14 -3.46
N CYS A 95 -1.99 -8.39 -4.02
CA CYS A 95 -0.61 -8.34 -3.52
C CYS A 95 -0.57 -7.84 -2.06
N MET A 96 -1.32 -6.79 -1.77
CA MET A 96 -1.38 -6.24 -0.42
C MET A 96 -2.04 -7.21 0.57
N VAL A 97 -3.08 -7.93 0.15
CA VAL A 97 -3.72 -8.95 1.01
C VAL A 97 -2.70 -10.03 1.39
N LEU A 98 -1.96 -10.54 0.42
CA LEU A 98 -0.93 -11.55 0.71
C LEU A 98 0.15 -11.00 1.63
N ALA A 99 0.58 -9.76 1.41
CA ALA A 99 1.58 -9.14 2.27
C ALA A 99 1.08 -9.01 3.71
N MET A 100 -0.17 -8.58 3.90
CA MET A 100 -0.76 -8.46 5.23
C MET A 100 -0.84 -9.82 5.95
N GLU A 101 -1.20 -10.88 5.22
CA GLU A 101 -1.22 -12.23 5.77
C GLU A 101 0.16 -12.69 6.17
N ASP A 102 1.14 -12.47 5.30
CA ASP A 102 2.51 -12.93 5.52
C ASP A 102 3.19 -12.23 6.71
N VAL A 103 2.88 -10.97 6.97
CA VAL A 103 3.41 -10.28 8.15
C VAL A 103 2.59 -10.54 9.41
N GLY A 104 1.50 -11.29 9.30
CA GLY A 104 0.74 -11.76 10.46
C GLY A 104 -0.22 -10.76 11.06
N LEU A 105 -0.80 -9.87 10.27
CA LEU A 105 -1.80 -8.94 10.79
C LEU A 105 -3.06 -9.70 11.20
N ASP A 106 -3.68 -9.23 12.29
CA ASP A 106 -4.92 -9.79 12.79
C ASP A 106 -6.02 -9.77 11.72
N GLU A 107 -6.85 -10.82 11.68
CA GLU A 107 -7.89 -10.97 10.66
C GLU A 107 -8.85 -9.79 10.63
N ASP A 108 -9.30 -9.30 11.78
CA ASP A 108 -10.25 -8.19 11.83
C ASP A 108 -9.63 -6.92 11.27
N ILE A 109 -8.36 -6.69 11.56
CA ILE A 109 -7.62 -5.55 11.01
C ILE A 109 -7.48 -5.71 9.50
N ARG A 110 -7.13 -6.92 9.03
CA ARG A 110 -7.00 -7.18 7.59
C ARG A 110 -8.29 -6.89 6.83
N LYS A 111 -9.44 -7.26 7.40
CA LYS A 111 -10.74 -7.01 6.75
C LYS A 111 -11.01 -5.51 6.59
N VAL A 112 -10.75 -4.74 7.63
CA VAL A 112 -10.93 -3.28 7.57
C VAL A 112 -9.99 -2.66 6.56
N LEU A 113 -8.72 -3.06 6.60
CA LEU A 113 -7.71 -2.52 5.69
C LEU A 113 -7.98 -2.93 4.24
N LEU A 114 -8.43 -4.16 4.00
CA LEU A 114 -8.78 -4.61 2.66
C LEU A 114 -9.83 -3.70 2.04
N ASN A 115 -10.88 -3.39 2.78
CA ASN A 115 -11.94 -2.51 2.29
C ASN A 115 -11.39 -1.12 1.96
N ASN A 116 -10.56 -0.58 2.84
CA ASN A 116 -9.98 0.75 2.66
C ASN A 116 -8.96 0.78 1.53
N PHE A 117 -8.12 -0.25 1.41
CA PHE A 117 -7.17 -0.35 0.30
C PHE A 117 -7.88 -0.49 -1.03
N PHE A 118 -8.95 -1.29 -1.07
CA PHE A 118 -9.72 -1.45 -2.30
C PHE A 118 -10.30 -0.11 -2.76
N LYS A 119 -10.90 0.66 -1.85
CA LYS A 119 -11.45 1.97 -2.17
C LYS A 119 -10.38 2.93 -2.68
N THR A 120 -9.22 2.92 -2.04
CA THR A 120 -8.11 3.79 -2.44
C THR A 120 -7.59 3.38 -3.82
N ALA A 121 -7.37 2.08 -4.04
CA ALA A 121 -6.88 1.57 -5.32
C ALA A 121 -7.90 1.82 -6.44
N ASP A 122 -9.18 1.64 -6.16
CA ASP A 122 -10.24 1.90 -7.13
C ASP A 122 -10.27 3.37 -7.54
N PHE A 123 -10.03 4.27 -6.60
CA PHE A 123 -9.95 5.71 -6.85
C PHE A 123 -8.82 6.06 -7.81
N MET A 124 -7.77 5.23 -7.87
CA MET A 124 -6.63 5.45 -8.77
C MET A 124 -6.93 5.06 -10.22
N ARG A 125 -8.01 4.34 -10.49
CA ARG A 125 -8.33 3.92 -11.86
C ARG A 125 -8.51 5.12 -12.77
N ASN A 126 -7.95 5.04 -13.96
CA ASN A 126 -8.01 6.11 -14.96
C ASN A 126 -8.31 5.58 -16.35
N LYS A 127 -8.74 4.32 -16.47
CA LYS A 127 -9.25 3.72 -17.70
C LYS A 127 -10.35 2.74 -17.40
N GLU A 128 -11.18 2.46 -18.39
CA GLU A 128 -12.23 1.45 -18.27
C GLU A 128 -11.62 0.04 -18.35
N GLY A 129 -12.17 -0.85 -17.56
CA GLY A 129 -11.72 -2.22 -17.50
C GLY A 129 -10.37 -2.33 -16.85
#